data_d300961960b9c40825ba4056ec3e08f5
#
_entry.id   d300961960b9c40825ba4056ec3e08f5
#
_cell.length_a   1.000
_cell.length_b   1.000
_cell.length_c   1.000
_cell.angle_alpha   90.00
_cell.angle_beta   90.00
_cell.angle_gamma   90.00
#
_symmetry.space_group_name_H-M   'P 1'
#
loop_
_entity.id
_entity.type
_entity.pdbx_description
1 polymer ?
#
loop_
_entity_poly.entity_id
_entity_poly.type
_entity_poly.pdbx_seq_one_letter_code
_entity_poly.pdbx_strand_id
1 'polypeptide(L)'
;MLTKITDHIYQKAVPLPNNPLREINVYFVTGEKNLMIDTGFNRPECEAALQEAIAELGIKEFDIFITHLHSDHCGLISKFSQAGNCLLTGETEGELINFEAGNLYWNMLDDLFIKYGFPKANFGRNTDIHPGRKYCNAGRVDFTYVKEGDILQYGGYTLQAITTPGHTPGHMCLYDAENKILFCGDHILGTITPNICIELGVENPLQDYLNSLAKIEKLDVSLLLTAHGTMVS
;
A
#
# COMPACT_ATOMS: atom_id res chain seq x y z
N MET A 1 -1.96 -12.56 15.11
CA MET A 1 -2.25 -13.95 14.65
C MET A 1 -2.15 -13.96 13.14
N LEU A 2 -1.55 -14.98 12.57
CA LEU A 2 -1.49 -15.17 11.12
C LEU A 2 -2.76 -15.95 10.70
N THR A 3 -3.45 -15.49 9.66
CA THR A 3 -4.68 -16.11 9.15
C THR A 3 -4.41 -16.74 7.79
N LYS A 4 -4.64 -18.03 7.65
CA LYS A 4 -4.53 -18.73 6.35
C LYS A 4 -5.79 -18.43 5.52
N ILE A 5 -5.60 -17.89 4.31
CA ILE A 5 -6.69 -17.56 3.36
C ILE A 5 -6.84 -18.68 2.34
N THR A 6 -5.73 -19.08 1.73
CA THR A 6 -5.63 -20.23 0.82
C THR A 6 -4.43 -21.08 1.24
N ASP A 7 -4.06 -22.08 0.45
CA ASP A 7 -2.86 -22.90 0.79
C ASP A 7 -1.56 -22.09 0.76
N HIS A 8 -1.53 -21.00 0.00
CA HIS A 8 -0.33 -20.19 -0.21
C HIS A 8 -0.52 -18.69 0.08
N ILE A 9 -1.72 -18.25 0.47
CA ILE A 9 -1.98 -16.86 0.84
C ILE A 9 -2.31 -16.79 2.33
N TYR A 10 -1.61 -15.90 3.02
CA TYR A 10 -1.78 -15.63 4.44
C TYR A 10 -1.97 -14.14 4.68
N GLN A 11 -2.77 -13.79 5.68
CA GLN A 11 -3.02 -12.44 6.14
C GLN A 11 -2.43 -12.25 7.54
N LYS A 12 -1.71 -11.15 7.73
CA LYS A 12 -1.28 -10.67 9.05
C LYS A 12 -1.94 -9.33 9.32
N ALA A 13 -2.75 -9.27 10.38
CA ALA A 13 -3.18 -7.98 10.92
C ALA A 13 -1.98 -7.32 11.62
N VAL A 14 -1.51 -6.20 11.07
CA VAL A 14 -0.39 -5.41 11.59
C VAL A 14 -0.96 -4.21 12.34
N PRO A 15 -0.64 -3.99 13.62
CA PRO A 15 -1.24 -2.93 14.42
C PRO A 15 -0.84 -1.54 13.90
N LEU A 16 -1.78 -0.60 13.91
CA LEU A 16 -1.54 0.82 13.62
C LEU A 16 -1.75 1.66 14.89
N PRO A 17 -0.73 1.84 15.73
CA PRO A 17 -0.87 2.53 17.01
C PRO A 17 -1.35 3.97 16.84
N ASN A 18 -2.36 4.35 17.63
CA ASN A 18 -2.97 5.68 17.62
C ASN A 18 -3.64 6.08 16.28
N ASN A 19 -4.01 5.10 15.46
CA ASN A 19 -4.75 5.31 14.21
C ASN A 19 -6.19 4.76 14.35
N PRO A 20 -7.22 5.47 13.86
CA PRO A 20 -8.61 5.00 13.88
C PRO A 20 -8.84 3.66 13.17
N LEU A 21 -8.03 3.35 12.15
CA LEU A 21 -8.08 2.08 11.42
C LEU A 21 -7.62 0.88 12.26
N ARG A 22 -6.83 1.12 13.32
CA ARG A 22 -6.30 0.16 14.29
C ARG A 22 -5.29 -0.83 13.73
N GLU A 23 -5.49 -1.33 12.53
CA GLU A 23 -4.64 -2.33 11.88
C GLU A 23 -4.69 -2.22 10.35
N ILE A 24 -3.67 -2.75 9.71
CA ILE A 24 -3.63 -3.01 8.26
C ILE A 24 -3.46 -4.51 8.03
N ASN A 25 -4.09 -5.02 6.99
CA ASN A 25 -3.94 -6.37 6.50
C ASN A 25 -2.75 -6.44 5.54
N VAL A 26 -1.65 -7.00 5.99
CA VAL A 26 -0.50 -7.35 5.15
C VAL A 26 -0.67 -8.78 4.67
N TYR A 27 -0.48 -9.01 3.37
CA TYR A 27 -0.63 -10.34 2.80
C TYR A 27 0.72 -10.94 2.46
N PHE A 28 0.83 -12.26 2.64
CA PHE A 28 1.98 -13.05 2.23
C PHE A 28 1.52 -14.09 1.22
N VAL A 29 2.15 -14.10 0.06
CA VAL A 29 2.00 -15.16 -0.96
C VAL A 29 3.24 -16.02 -0.89
N THR A 30 3.11 -17.30 -0.53
CA THR A 30 4.23 -18.19 -0.19
C THR A 30 4.37 -19.34 -1.17
N GLY A 31 5.62 -19.74 -1.48
CA GLY A 31 5.91 -20.85 -2.38
C GLY A 31 7.38 -20.88 -2.76
N GLU A 32 7.69 -21.20 -4.01
CA GLU A 32 9.07 -21.17 -4.53
C GLU A 32 9.65 -19.75 -4.45
N LYS A 33 8.82 -18.74 -4.81
CA LYS A 33 9.09 -17.32 -4.58
C LYS A 33 8.00 -16.76 -3.67
N ASN A 34 8.40 -15.97 -2.70
CA ASN A 34 7.50 -15.37 -1.73
C ASN A 34 7.33 -13.87 -2.00
N LEU A 35 6.12 -13.37 -1.76
CA LEU A 35 5.78 -11.97 -1.87
C LEU A 35 5.11 -11.50 -0.57
N MET A 36 5.52 -10.36 -0.05
CA MET A 36 4.78 -9.60 0.95
C MET A 36 4.12 -8.41 0.27
N ILE A 37 2.84 -8.18 0.52
CA ILE A 37 2.07 -7.07 -0.04
C ILE A 37 1.78 -6.09 1.09
N ASP A 38 2.32 -4.87 0.97
CA ASP A 38 2.36 -3.79 1.95
C ASP A 38 3.15 -4.12 3.24
N THR A 39 3.30 -3.15 4.16
CA THR A 39 4.18 -3.31 5.33
C THR A 39 3.57 -2.84 6.65
N GLY A 40 3.18 -1.59 6.78
CA GLY A 40 2.78 -0.96 8.03
C GLY A 40 3.53 0.34 8.31
N PHE A 41 3.15 1.05 9.36
CA PHE A 41 3.87 2.25 9.83
C PHE A 41 5.32 1.94 10.21
N ASN A 42 6.22 2.89 10.01
CA ASN A 42 7.59 2.83 10.54
C ASN A 42 7.57 2.92 12.08
N ARG A 43 7.11 1.84 12.70
CA ARG A 43 6.93 1.68 14.14
C ARG A 43 7.41 0.30 14.59
N PRO A 44 8.02 0.21 15.79
CA PRO A 44 8.48 -1.07 16.34
C PRO A 44 7.38 -2.13 16.45
N GLU A 45 6.15 -1.71 16.76
CA GLU A 45 5.01 -2.61 16.90
C GLU A 45 4.62 -3.27 15.55
N CYS A 46 4.69 -2.48 14.46
CA CYS A 46 4.42 -2.99 13.11
C CYS A 46 5.56 -3.92 12.65
N GLU A 47 6.80 -3.49 12.85
CA GLU A 47 7.99 -4.30 12.52
C GLU A 47 7.97 -5.64 13.24
N ALA A 48 7.71 -5.66 14.55
CA ALA A 48 7.63 -6.88 15.35
C ALA A 48 6.52 -7.83 14.84
N ALA A 49 5.35 -7.29 14.47
CA ALA A 49 4.25 -8.09 13.95
C ALA A 49 4.59 -8.77 12.62
N LEU A 50 5.32 -8.07 11.73
CA LEU A 50 5.78 -8.65 10.46
C LEU A 50 6.88 -9.69 10.67
N GLN A 51 7.85 -9.41 11.54
CA GLN A 51 8.91 -10.37 11.88
C GLN A 51 8.34 -11.66 12.48
N GLU A 52 7.32 -11.55 13.35
CA GLU A 52 6.58 -12.70 13.88
C GLU A 52 5.95 -13.53 12.75
N ALA A 53 5.26 -12.88 11.80
CA ALA A 53 4.62 -13.56 10.67
C ALA A 53 5.66 -14.26 9.76
N ILE A 54 6.75 -13.58 9.43
CA ILE A 54 7.84 -14.09 8.62
C ILE A 54 8.46 -15.35 9.29
N ALA A 55 8.67 -15.30 10.61
CA ALA A 55 9.20 -16.42 11.38
C ALA A 55 8.20 -17.59 11.44
N GLU A 56 6.89 -17.32 11.64
CA GLU A 56 5.83 -18.33 11.67
C GLU A 56 5.69 -19.04 10.31
N LEU A 57 5.83 -18.29 9.20
CA LEU A 57 5.82 -18.83 7.83
C LEU A 57 7.13 -19.56 7.47
N GLY A 58 8.21 -19.34 8.21
CA GLY A 58 9.53 -19.92 7.93
C GLY A 58 10.17 -19.40 6.63
N ILE A 59 9.69 -18.25 6.10
CA ILE A 59 10.24 -17.66 4.87
C ILE A 59 11.49 -16.84 5.20
N LYS A 60 12.52 -16.94 4.33
CA LYS A 60 13.79 -16.23 4.51
C LYS A 60 14.01 -15.17 3.44
N GLU A 61 13.53 -15.44 2.25
CA GLU A 61 13.65 -14.56 1.08
C GLU A 61 12.27 -14.28 0.55
N PHE A 62 11.96 -13.02 0.31
CA PHE A 62 10.69 -12.55 -0.23
C PHE A 62 10.87 -11.19 -0.88
N ASP A 63 10.12 -10.92 -1.92
CA ASP A 63 9.98 -9.60 -2.49
C ASP A 63 8.83 -8.86 -1.80
N ILE A 64 8.79 -7.53 -1.95
CA ILE A 64 7.76 -6.69 -1.37
C ILE A 64 7.07 -5.93 -2.48
N PHE A 65 5.76 -6.04 -2.56
CA PHE A 65 4.94 -5.19 -3.43
C PHE A 65 4.23 -4.14 -2.56
N ILE A 66 4.39 -2.86 -2.94
CA ILE A 66 3.71 -1.74 -2.29
C ILE A 66 2.57 -1.28 -3.19
N THR A 67 1.35 -1.32 -2.66
CA THR A 67 0.16 -0.91 -3.39
C THR A 67 0.12 0.59 -3.62
N HIS A 68 0.54 1.38 -2.62
CA HIS A 68 0.56 2.84 -2.70
C HIS A 68 1.41 3.51 -1.60
N LEU A 69 1.55 4.84 -1.69
CA LEU A 69 2.49 5.64 -0.91
C LEU A 69 2.14 5.87 0.56
N HIS A 70 0.91 5.61 1.00
CA HIS A 70 0.55 5.91 2.38
C HIS A 70 1.43 5.16 3.39
N SER A 71 1.75 5.85 4.48
CA SER A 71 2.76 5.39 5.45
C SER A 71 2.42 4.07 6.14
N ASP A 72 1.15 3.71 6.26
CA ASP A 72 0.73 2.41 6.78
C ASP A 72 0.92 1.26 5.78
N HIS A 73 1.15 1.55 4.51
CA HIS A 73 1.51 0.58 3.48
C HIS A 73 3.00 0.51 3.23
N CYS A 74 3.68 1.66 3.18
CA CYS A 74 5.08 1.75 2.76
C CYS A 74 6.08 2.08 3.90
N GLY A 75 5.63 2.28 5.13
CA GLY A 75 6.46 2.84 6.21
C GLY A 75 7.70 2.01 6.57
N LEU A 76 7.65 0.68 6.42
CA LEU A 76 8.75 -0.22 6.80
C LEU A 76 9.62 -0.70 5.64
N ILE A 77 9.43 -0.20 4.41
CA ILE A 77 10.16 -0.73 3.25
C ILE A 77 11.68 -0.66 3.40
N SER A 78 12.25 0.42 3.93
CA SER A 78 13.70 0.54 4.14
C SER A 78 14.26 -0.50 5.13
N LYS A 79 13.44 -0.97 6.06
CA LYS A 79 13.83 -2.02 7.01
C LYS A 79 14.01 -3.37 6.33
N PHE A 80 13.14 -3.68 5.38
CA PHE A 80 13.15 -4.95 4.67
C PHE A 80 14.04 -4.91 3.41
N SER A 81 14.24 -3.73 2.78
CA SER A 81 15.19 -3.59 1.67
C SER A 81 16.64 -3.85 2.09
N GLN A 82 17.00 -3.60 3.33
CA GLN A 82 18.31 -3.91 3.90
C GLN A 82 18.60 -5.42 3.95
N ALA A 83 17.56 -6.25 3.87
CA ALA A 83 17.67 -7.71 3.79
C ALA A 83 17.90 -8.21 2.33
N GLY A 84 18.02 -7.29 1.36
CA GLY A 84 18.24 -7.65 -0.06
C GLY A 84 16.96 -8.03 -0.80
N ASN A 85 15.78 -7.75 -0.24
CA ASN A 85 14.51 -8.01 -0.91
C ASN A 85 14.28 -7.03 -2.07
N CYS A 86 13.69 -7.50 -3.17
CA CYS A 86 13.26 -6.66 -4.26
C CYS A 86 12.00 -5.87 -3.84
N LEU A 87 12.02 -4.55 -4.08
CA LEU A 87 10.88 -3.67 -3.80
C LEU A 87 10.15 -3.36 -5.10
N LEU A 88 8.89 -3.73 -5.17
CA LEU A 88 8.03 -3.60 -6.34
C LEU A 88 6.93 -2.57 -6.07
N THR A 89 6.73 -1.63 -6.99
CA THR A 89 5.60 -0.68 -6.97
C THR A 89 5.45 -0.01 -8.33
N GLY A 90 4.37 0.73 -8.56
CA GLY A 90 4.22 1.59 -9.73
C GLY A 90 5.22 2.75 -9.72
N GLU A 91 5.65 3.21 -10.92
CA GLU A 91 6.64 4.30 -11.03
C GLU A 91 6.17 5.56 -10.29
N THR A 92 4.90 5.97 -10.47
CA THR A 92 4.34 7.14 -9.80
C THR A 92 4.40 7.02 -8.27
N GLU A 93 4.05 5.88 -7.70
CA GLU A 93 4.09 5.65 -6.26
C GLU A 93 5.54 5.65 -5.74
N GLY A 94 6.44 4.93 -6.41
CA GLY A 94 7.84 4.85 -5.99
C GLY A 94 8.54 6.22 -6.00
N GLU A 95 8.28 7.05 -7.01
CA GLU A 95 8.79 8.42 -7.07
C GLU A 95 8.22 9.30 -5.95
N LEU A 96 6.91 9.18 -5.65
CA LEU A 96 6.25 9.93 -4.58
C LEU A 96 6.73 9.46 -3.19
N ILE A 97 6.86 8.16 -2.94
CA ILE A 97 7.42 7.64 -1.68
C ILE A 97 8.81 8.22 -1.42
N ASN A 98 9.67 8.24 -2.44
CA ASN A 98 10.99 8.83 -2.35
C ASN A 98 10.97 10.36 -2.23
N PHE A 99 9.95 11.03 -2.74
CA PHE A 99 9.78 12.48 -2.60
C PHE A 99 9.24 12.86 -1.22
N GLU A 100 8.31 12.09 -0.66
CA GLU A 100 7.78 12.28 0.70
C GLU A 100 8.85 12.14 1.80
N ALA A 101 9.90 11.37 1.56
CA ALA A 101 11.03 11.28 2.46
C ALA A 101 11.75 12.62 2.69
N GLY A 102 11.49 13.64 1.84
CA GLY A 102 12.05 14.98 1.90
C GLY A 102 11.06 16.04 2.38
N ASN A 103 11.59 17.15 2.92
CA ASN A 103 10.75 18.27 3.37
C ASN A 103 10.05 19.03 2.23
N LEU A 104 10.56 18.93 1.00
CA LEU A 104 10.02 19.68 -0.14
C LEU A 104 8.59 19.25 -0.47
N TYR A 105 8.32 17.93 -0.47
CA TYR A 105 6.96 17.40 -0.69
C TYR A 105 5.95 18.03 0.28
N TRP A 106 6.26 18.02 1.57
CA TRP A 106 5.36 18.51 2.62
C TRP A 106 5.11 20.02 2.51
N ASN A 107 6.13 20.80 2.15
CA ASN A 107 5.98 22.23 1.92
C ASN A 107 5.07 22.51 0.70
N MET A 108 5.25 21.75 -0.39
CA MET A 108 4.39 21.89 -1.58
C MET A 108 2.95 21.48 -1.30
N LEU A 109 2.75 20.45 -0.48
CA LEU A 109 1.42 20.00 -0.07
C LEU A 109 0.73 21.06 0.82
N ASP A 110 1.46 21.68 1.75
CA ASP A 110 0.96 22.80 2.55
C ASP A 110 0.52 23.98 1.67
N ASP A 111 1.32 24.35 0.67
CA ASP A 111 1.00 25.42 -0.27
C ASP A 111 -0.24 25.08 -1.11
N LEU A 112 -0.40 23.82 -1.49
CA LEU A 112 -1.57 23.33 -2.21
C LEU A 112 -2.84 23.47 -1.36
N PHE A 113 -2.82 23.04 -0.11
CA PHE A 113 -3.95 23.19 0.81
C PHE A 113 -4.31 24.65 1.05
N ILE A 114 -3.31 25.54 1.21
CA ILE A 114 -3.54 26.99 1.33
C ILE A 114 -4.23 27.55 0.09
N LYS A 115 -3.81 27.12 -1.11
CA LYS A 115 -4.43 27.49 -2.39
C LYS A 115 -5.92 27.12 -2.43
N TYR A 116 -6.29 25.98 -1.82
CA TYR A 116 -7.69 25.53 -1.71
C TYR A 116 -8.44 26.10 -0.50
N GLY A 117 -7.88 27.09 0.19
CA GLY A 117 -8.57 27.87 1.23
C GLY A 117 -8.43 27.32 2.65
N PHE A 118 -7.55 26.37 2.89
CA PHE A 118 -7.26 25.94 4.26
C PHE A 118 -6.47 27.01 5.01
N PRO A 119 -6.81 27.30 6.30
CA PRO A 119 -6.16 28.35 7.07
C PRO A 119 -4.68 28.08 7.33
N LYS A 120 -3.79 29.05 7.04
CA LYS A 120 -2.34 28.95 7.30
C LYS A 120 -2.01 28.60 8.75
N ALA A 121 -2.82 29.01 9.72
CA ALA A 121 -2.62 28.73 11.15
C ALA A 121 -2.65 27.23 11.48
N ASN A 122 -3.18 26.40 10.60
CA ASN A 122 -3.28 24.95 10.77
C ASN A 122 -2.08 24.19 10.17
N PHE A 123 -1.21 24.89 9.41
CA PHE A 123 -0.05 24.32 8.74
C PHE A 123 1.25 24.63 9.50
N GLY A 124 2.28 23.82 9.32
CA GLY A 124 3.55 23.93 10.03
C GLY A 124 3.56 23.19 11.39
N ARG A 125 2.39 23.07 12.06
CA ARG A 125 2.24 22.17 13.22
C ARG A 125 1.50 20.87 12.83
N ASN A 126 0.63 20.90 11.84
CA ASN A 126 -0.18 19.76 11.44
C ASN A 126 0.58 18.78 10.53
N THR A 127 1.49 19.26 9.68
CA THR A 127 2.34 18.37 8.89
C THR A 127 3.29 17.56 9.75
N ASP A 128 3.80 18.08 10.87
CA ASP A 128 4.65 17.35 11.81
C ASP A 128 3.90 16.25 12.58
N ILE A 129 2.58 16.37 12.70
CA ILE A 129 1.71 15.35 13.32
C ILE A 129 0.99 14.46 12.29
N HIS A 130 1.05 14.81 11.01
CA HIS A 130 0.42 14.02 9.95
C HIS A 130 0.99 12.60 9.92
N PRO A 131 0.17 11.54 9.96
CA PRO A 131 0.66 10.16 9.99
C PRO A 131 1.62 9.84 8.84
N GLY A 132 1.32 10.34 7.64
CA GLY A 132 2.17 10.21 6.45
C GLY A 132 3.60 10.65 6.69
N ARG A 133 3.80 11.86 7.27
CA ARG A 133 5.14 12.36 7.60
C ARG A 133 5.77 11.66 8.80
N LYS A 134 4.98 11.38 9.81
CA LYS A 134 5.47 10.84 11.09
C LYS A 134 5.91 9.39 11.00
N TYR A 135 5.26 8.61 10.16
CA TYR A 135 5.40 7.16 10.09
C TYR A 135 5.84 6.66 8.72
N CYS A 136 6.23 7.60 7.81
CA CYS A 136 6.74 7.25 6.50
C CYS A 136 8.05 6.46 6.57
N ASN A 137 8.43 5.91 5.44
CA ASN A 137 9.69 5.24 5.26
C ASN A 137 10.89 6.17 5.57
N ALA A 138 11.92 5.60 6.17
CA ALA A 138 13.14 6.33 6.51
C ALA A 138 14.11 6.38 5.32
N GLY A 139 14.09 7.48 4.57
CA GLY A 139 15.01 7.74 3.46
C GLY A 139 14.53 7.20 2.12
N ARG A 140 15.38 7.34 1.11
CA ARG A 140 15.10 6.87 -0.26
C ARG A 140 15.41 5.39 -0.38
N VAL A 141 14.66 4.72 -1.24
CA VAL A 141 14.83 3.30 -1.59
C VAL A 141 14.79 3.12 -3.11
N ASP A 142 15.44 2.07 -3.59
CA ASP A 142 15.43 1.72 -5.01
C ASP A 142 14.28 0.74 -5.29
N PHE A 143 13.40 1.11 -6.21
CA PHE A 143 12.29 0.29 -6.64
C PHE A 143 12.52 -0.36 -7.99
N THR A 144 11.99 -1.56 -8.14
CA THR A 144 11.70 -2.15 -9.45
C THR A 144 10.28 -1.75 -9.84
N TYR A 145 10.15 -0.93 -10.87
CA TYR A 145 8.85 -0.42 -11.28
C TYR A 145 8.03 -1.45 -12.04
N VAL A 146 6.77 -1.56 -11.62
CA VAL A 146 5.74 -2.42 -12.21
C VAL A 146 4.78 -1.54 -13.00
N LYS A 147 4.36 -2.02 -14.18
CA LYS A 147 3.44 -1.30 -15.08
C LYS A 147 2.09 -2.00 -15.17
N GLU A 148 1.09 -1.26 -15.66
CA GLU A 148 -0.22 -1.82 -16.02
C GLU A 148 -0.05 -3.05 -16.89
N GLY A 149 -0.64 -4.16 -16.48
CA GLY A 149 -0.63 -5.43 -17.21
C GLY A 149 0.60 -6.31 -16.98
N ASP A 150 1.61 -5.86 -16.26
CA ASP A 150 2.77 -6.70 -15.90
C ASP A 150 2.30 -7.91 -15.07
N ILE A 151 2.97 -9.03 -15.30
CA ILE A 151 2.67 -10.31 -14.63
C ILE A 151 3.74 -10.64 -13.62
N LEU A 152 3.35 -10.80 -12.37
CA LEU A 152 4.20 -11.20 -11.26
C LEU A 152 3.88 -12.66 -10.88
N GLN A 153 4.91 -13.51 -10.80
CA GLN A 153 4.75 -14.94 -10.48
C GLN A 153 5.23 -15.20 -9.05
N TYR A 154 4.32 -15.48 -8.13
CA TYR A 154 4.61 -15.76 -6.73
C TYR A 154 3.70 -16.84 -6.17
N GLY A 155 4.24 -17.78 -5.41
CA GLY A 155 3.46 -18.81 -4.70
C GLY A 155 2.56 -19.68 -5.58
N GLY A 156 2.85 -19.77 -6.88
CA GLY A 156 1.99 -20.46 -7.86
C GLY A 156 0.87 -19.60 -8.42
N TYR A 157 0.73 -18.34 -8.00
CA TYR A 157 -0.25 -17.38 -8.54
C TYR A 157 0.33 -16.55 -9.67
N THR A 158 -0.54 -16.18 -10.61
CA THR A 158 -0.25 -15.30 -11.75
C THR A 158 -0.90 -13.95 -11.51
N LEU A 159 -0.17 -13.06 -10.82
CA LEU A 159 -0.66 -11.78 -10.36
C LEU A 159 -0.47 -10.70 -11.44
N GLN A 160 -1.54 -10.26 -12.06
CA GLN A 160 -1.53 -9.15 -13.00
C GLN A 160 -1.61 -7.83 -12.24
N ALA A 161 -0.69 -6.93 -12.51
CA ALA A 161 -0.69 -5.58 -11.98
C ALA A 161 -1.73 -4.71 -12.71
N ILE A 162 -2.56 -4.01 -11.93
CA ILE A 162 -3.62 -3.15 -12.44
C ILE A 162 -3.48 -1.78 -11.77
N THR A 163 -3.25 -0.72 -12.55
CA THR A 163 -3.24 0.65 -12.03
C THR A 163 -4.66 1.11 -11.70
N THR A 164 -4.82 1.62 -10.50
CA THR A 164 -6.11 2.09 -9.96
C THR A 164 -5.97 3.45 -9.29
N PRO A 165 -5.54 4.50 -10.04
CA PRO A 165 -5.37 5.83 -9.48
C PRO A 165 -6.66 6.39 -8.91
N GLY A 166 -6.53 7.31 -7.95
CA GLY A 166 -7.64 8.03 -7.33
C GLY A 166 -7.53 8.12 -5.82
N HIS A 167 -7.34 7.00 -5.10
CA HIS A 167 -7.00 7.02 -3.68
C HIS A 167 -5.61 7.64 -3.47
N THR A 168 -4.64 7.21 -4.27
CA THR A 168 -3.37 7.89 -4.53
C THR A 168 -3.12 7.97 -6.04
N PRO A 169 -2.17 8.81 -6.51
CA PRO A 169 -1.96 9.05 -7.94
C PRO A 169 -1.57 7.81 -8.75
N GLY A 170 -0.87 6.87 -8.15
CA GLY A 170 -0.36 5.68 -8.82
C GLY A 170 -0.74 4.36 -8.16
N HIS A 171 -1.79 4.35 -7.31
CA HIS A 171 -2.26 3.15 -6.64
C HIS A 171 -2.37 1.95 -7.59
N MET A 172 -1.99 0.76 -7.11
CA MET A 172 -2.06 -0.48 -7.88
C MET A 172 -2.71 -1.60 -7.09
N CYS A 173 -3.49 -2.41 -7.81
CA CYS A 173 -3.99 -3.71 -7.37
C CYS A 173 -3.22 -4.85 -8.01
N LEU A 174 -3.28 -6.05 -7.42
CA LEU A 174 -2.81 -7.30 -8.04
C LEU A 174 -3.98 -8.26 -8.19
N TYR A 175 -4.16 -8.79 -9.40
CA TYR A 175 -5.28 -9.66 -9.74
C TYR A 175 -4.80 -11.02 -10.26
N ASP A 176 -5.28 -12.10 -9.64
CA ASP A 176 -5.14 -13.46 -10.15
C ASP A 176 -6.46 -13.89 -10.80
N ALA A 177 -6.47 -13.99 -12.13
CA ALA A 177 -7.67 -14.29 -12.90
C ALA A 177 -8.10 -15.75 -12.78
N GLU A 178 -7.17 -16.69 -12.57
CA GLU A 178 -7.46 -18.11 -12.43
C GLU A 178 -8.22 -18.41 -11.15
N ASN A 179 -7.77 -17.81 -10.04
CA ASN A 179 -8.38 -18.00 -8.72
C ASN A 179 -9.40 -16.90 -8.39
N LYS A 180 -9.56 -15.88 -9.26
CA LYS A 180 -10.48 -14.75 -9.09
C LYS A 180 -10.23 -13.97 -7.80
N ILE A 181 -8.94 -13.77 -7.46
CA ILE A 181 -8.49 -13.09 -6.25
C ILE A 181 -7.97 -11.70 -6.61
N LEU A 182 -8.42 -10.68 -5.90
CA LEU A 182 -7.94 -9.31 -6.04
C LEU A 182 -7.35 -8.80 -4.72
N PHE A 183 -6.06 -8.49 -4.72
CA PHE A 183 -5.42 -7.67 -3.68
C PHE A 183 -5.65 -6.22 -4.05
N CYS A 184 -6.53 -5.54 -3.34
CA CYS A 184 -7.03 -4.24 -3.77
C CYS A 184 -6.44 -3.05 -3.00
N GLY A 185 -5.51 -3.27 -2.08
CA GLY A 185 -4.99 -2.18 -1.25
C GLY A 185 -6.13 -1.36 -0.64
N ASP A 186 -6.05 -0.03 -0.78
CA ASP A 186 -7.09 0.90 -0.35
C ASP A 186 -8.03 1.34 -1.49
N HIS A 187 -7.96 0.71 -2.66
CA HIS A 187 -8.88 1.03 -3.75
C HIS A 187 -10.34 0.63 -3.40
N ILE A 188 -10.52 -0.54 -2.78
CA ILE A 188 -11.82 -1.00 -2.30
C ILE A 188 -11.68 -1.49 -0.85
N LEU A 189 -12.54 -0.98 0.03
CA LEU A 189 -12.61 -1.36 1.43
C LEU A 189 -14.02 -1.86 1.76
N GLY A 190 -14.13 -2.97 2.51
CA GLY A 190 -15.40 -3.66 2.68
C GLY A 190 -16.44 -2.91 3.53
N THR A 191 -15.97 -2.15 4.55
CA THR A 191 -16.85 -1.53 5.56
C THR A 191 -16.72 -0.02 5.66
N ILE A 192 -15.72 0.56 5.01
CA ILE A 192 -15.45 2.00 4.98
C ILE A 192 -15.23 2.46 3.55
N THR A 193 -15.39 3.76 3.29
CA THR A 193 -15.08 4.37 2.01
C THR A 193 -13.60 4.77 1.96
N PRO A 194 -12.87 4.46 0.89
CA PRO A 194 -11.53 5.00 0.68
C PRO A 194 -11.53 6.52 0.70
N ASN A 195 -10.49 7.11 1.25
CA ASN A 195 -10.29 8.54 1.22
C ASN A 195 -9.79 8.97 -0.16
N ILE A 196 -10.39 9.99 -0.76
CA ILE A 196 -9.96 10.58 -2.04
C ILE A 196 -9.54 12.00 -1.75
N CYS A 197 -8.24 12.20 -1.65
CA CYS A 197 -7.64 13.48 -1.28
C CYS A 197 -7.24 14.34 -2.48
N ILE A 198 -6.95 15.60 -2.19
CA ILE A 198 -6.21 16.48 -3.09
C ILE A 198 -4.74 16.04 -3.03
N GLU A 199 -4.18 15.77 -4.19
CA GLU A 199 -2.80 15.30 -4.35
C GLU A 199 -1.99 16.24 -5.26
N LEU A 200 -0.67 16.29 -5.04
CA LEU A 200 0.24 17.08 -5.87
C LEU A 200 0.23 16.56 -7.31
N GLY A 201 -0.03 17.47 -8.26
CA GLY A 201 0.01 17.16 -9.70
C GLY A 201 -1.22 16.43 -10.23
N VAL A 202 -2.24 16.16 -9.41
CA VAL A 202 -3.49 15.51 -9.83
C VAL A 202 -4.60 16.52 -9.94
N GLU A 203 -5.24 16.59 -11.12
CA GLU A 203 -6.33 17.58 -11.37
C GLU A 203 -7.67 17.10 -10.80
N ASN A 204 -7.99 15.82 -10.97
CA ASN A 204 -9.30 15.28 -10.56
C ASN A 204 -9.19 13.84 -10.01
N PRO A 205 -8.72 13.66 -8.77
CA PRO A 205 -8.54 12.34 -8.18
C PRO A 205 -9.86 11.58 -8.05
N LEU A 206 -10.99 12.24 -7.88
CA LEU A 206 -12.30 11.58 -7.84
C LEU A 206 -12.66 10.96 -9.20
N GLN A 207 -12.40 11.66 -10.30
CA GLN A 207 -12.65 11.08 -11.63
C GLN A 207 -11.75 9.88 -11.89
N ASP A 208 -10.47 9.97 -11.50
CA ASP A 208 -9.53 8.87 -11.63
C ASP A 208 -10.00 7.65 -10.82
N TYR A 209 -10.47 7.88 -9.59
CA TYR A 209 -11.04 6.84 -8.74
C TYR A 209 -12.27 6.16 -9.37
N LEU A 210 -13.22 6.94 -9.91
CA LEU A 210 -14.40 6.42 -10.58
C LEU A 210 -14.05 5.60 -11.84
N ASN A 211 -13.07 6.06 -12.62
CA ASN A 211 -12.55 5.33 -13.77
C ASN A 211 -11.90 4.00 -13.34
N SER A 212 -11.17 4.02 -12.24
CA SER A 212 -10.53 2.83 -11.66
C SER A 212 -11.56 1.82 -11.16
N LEU A 213 -12.61 2.28 -10.47
CA LEU A 213 -13.75 1.42 -10.07
C LEU A 213 -14.39 0.75 -11.28
N ALA A 214 -14.69 1.51 -12.34
CA ALA A 214 -15.27 1.00 -13.59
C ALA A 214 -14.34 0.00 -14.33
N LYS A 215 -13.03 0.06 -14.09
CA LYS A 215 -12.06 -0.92 -14.58
C LYS A 215 -12.16 -2.23 -13.78
N ILE A 216 -12.14 -2.13 -12.44
CA ILE A 216 -12.19 -3.30 -11.54
C ILE A 216 -13.55 -4.02 -11.63
N GLU A 217 -14.67 -3.31 -11.80
CA GLU A 217 -16.01 -3.88 -11.96
C GLU A 217 -16.12 -4.89 -13.11
N LYS A 218 -15.23 -4.81 -14.10
CA LYS A 218 -15.21 -5.73 -15.26
C LYS A 218 -14.48 -7.05 -14.97
N LEU A 219 -13.81 -7.16 -13.84
CA LEU A 219 -13.08 -8.35 -13.45
C LEU A 219 -14.03 -9.37 -12.79
N ASP A 220 -13.77 -10.64 -13.03
CA ASP A 220 -14.47 -11.74 -12.35
C ASP A 220 -13.76 -12.01 -11.01
N VAL A 221 -14.17 -11.31 -9.94
CA VAL A 221 -13.57 -11.40 -8.59
C VAL A 221 -14.50 -12.19 -7.67
N SER A 222 -13.97 -13.23 -7.05
CA SER A 222 -14.68 -14.02 -6.03
C SER A 222 -14.14 -13.76 -4.61
N LEU A 223 -12.89 -13.29 -4.50
CA LEU A 223 -12.25 -12.98 -3.23
C LEU A 223 -11.54 -11.64 -3.31
N LEU A 224 -11.97 -10.69 -2.47
CA LEU A 224 -11.40 -9.37 -2.37
C LEU A 224 -10.57 -9.27 -1.09
N LEU A 225 -9.27 -9.04 -1.23
CA LEU A 225 -8.30 -8.92 -0.16
C LEU A 225 -7.99 -7.44 0.06
N THR A 226 -8.70 -6.84 1.03
CA THR A 226 -8.65 -5.41 1.36
C THR A 226 -7.52 -5.11 2.36
N ALA A 227 -6.92 -3.93 2.27
CA ALA A 227 -5.89 -3.55 3.24
C ALA A 227 -6.46 -3.20 4.62
N HIS A 228 -7.71 -2.75 4.71
CA HIS A 228 -8.35 -2.48 5.99
C HIS A 228 -9.72 -3.16 6.09
N GLY A 229 -10.08 -3.54 7.34
CA GLY A 229 -11.34 -4.20 7.63
C GLY A 229 -11.36 -5.68 7.24
N THR A 230 -12.56 -6.20 6.95
CA THR A 230 -12.76 -7.61 6.62
C THR A 230 -12.65 -7.84 5.12
N MET A 231 -12.09 -9.00 4.76
CA MET A 231 -12.15 -9.51 3.38
C MET A 231 -13.60 -9.62 2.92
N VAL A 232 -13.83 -9.51 1.61
CA VAL A 232 -15.15 -9.68 1.00
C VAL A 232 -15.11 -10.88 0.05
N SER A 233 -16.05 -11.81 0.24
CA SER A 233 -16.23 -13.02 -0.57
C SER A 233 -17.65 -13.16 -1.08
#